data_d572aab645178fd409572e72945a0c82
#
_entry.id   d572aab645178fd409572e72945a0c82
#
_cell.length_a   1.000
_cell.length_b   1.000
_cell.length_c   1.000
_cell.angle_alpha   90.00
_cell.angle_beta   90.00
_cell.angle_gamma   90.00
#
_symmetry.space_group_name_H-M   'P 1'
#
loop_
_entity.id
_entity.type
_entity.pdbx_description
1 polymer ?
#
loop_
_entity_poly.entity_id
_entity_poly.type
_entity_poly.pdbx_seq_one_letter_code
_entity_poly.pdbx_strand_id
1 'polypeptide(L)' 'MRYVGLTDDPERRRAEHGHPPDWRVEQGFTNQEAARKWEKMLIMIGYRGNPGGAGWKYGYTYTITE' A
#
# COMPACT_ATOMS: atom_id res chain seq x y z
N MET A 1 9.77 9.38 4.69
CA MET A 1 9.74 8.51 3.50
C MET A 1 8.36 7.89 3.35
N ARG A 2 7.82 7.89 2.15
CA ARG A 2 6.48 7.36 1.90
C ARG A 2 6.53 5.88 1.57
N TYR A 3 5.55 5.13 2.07
CA TYR A 3 5.41 3.70 1.81
C TYR A 3 4.11 3.43 1.07
N VAL A 4 4.15 2.50 0.13
CA VAL A 4 2.97 2.04 -0.62
C VAL A 4 2.83 0.53 -0.45
N GLY A 5 1.59 0.07 -0.33
CA GLY A 5 1.32 -1.35 -0.23
C GLY A 5 -0.05 -1.71 -0.76
N LEU A 6 -0.27 -3.01 -0.91
CA LEU A 6 -1.54 -3.58 -1.33
C LEU A 6 -2.03 -4.55 -0.27
N THR A 7 -3.34 -4.61 -0.07
CA THR A 7 -3.93 -5.51 0.92
C THR A 7 -5.37 -5.83 0.56
N ASP A 8 -5.86 -6.97 1.01
CA ASP A 8 -7.29 -7.30 0.97
C ASP A 8 -8.01 -6.81 2.24
N ASP A 9 -7.26 -6.46 3.28
CA ASP A 9 -7.82 -6.04 4.56
C ASP A 9 -7.06 -4.80 5.08
N PRO A 10 -7.50 -3.59 4.71
CA PRO A 10 -6.79 -2.37 5.09
C PRO A 10 -6.70 -2.16 6.60
N GLU A 11 -7.74 -2.50 7.36
CA GLU A 11 -7.72 -2.30 8.80
C GLU A 11 -6.70 -3.18 9.49
N ARG A 12 -6.61 -4.43 9.07
CA ARG A 12 -5.63 -5.36 9.61
C ARG A 12 -4.21 -4.89 9.30
N ARG A 13 -3.96 -4.46 8.07
CA ARG A 13 -2.65 -3.95 7.67
C ARG A 13 -2.26 -2.69 8.42
N ARG A 14 -3.22 -1.79 8.64
CA ARG A 14 -3.00 -0.60 9.44
C ARG A 14 -2.52 -0.96 10.85
N ALA A 15 -3.17 -1.93 11.47
CA ALA A 15 -2.78 -2.41 12.79
C ALA A 15 -1.38 -3.03 12.78
N GLU A 16 -1.07 -3.84 11.75
CA GLU A 16 0.25 -4.46 11.58
C GLU A 16 1.36 -3.44 11.44
N HIS A 17 1.05 -2.28 10.86
CA HIS A 17 2.03 -1.19 10.70
C HIS A 17 2.03 -0.20 11.88
N GLY A 18 1.35 -0.52 12.98
CA GLY A 18 1.37 0.31 14.18
C GLY A 18 0.49 1.55 14.13
N HIS A 19 -0.59 1.52 13.37
CA HIS A 19 -1.52 2.63 13.22
C HIS A 19 -0.84 3.96 12.84
N PRO A 20 -0.16 4.03 11.68
CA PRO A 20 0.47 5.29 11.27
C PRO A 20 -0.55 6.43 11.23
N PRO A 21 -0.19 7.64 11.71
CA PRO A 21 -1.15 8.74 11.79
C PRO A 21 -1.63 9.25 10.43
N ASP A 22 -0.85 9.08 9.39
CA ASP A 22 -1.20 9.51 8.04
C ASP A 22 -1.57 8.33 7.13
N TRP A 23 -1.97 7.21 7.71
CA TRP A 23 -2.46 6.07 6.94
C TRP A 23 -3.63 6.46 6.05
N ARG A 24 -3.55 6.04 4.79
CA ARG A 24 -4.58 6.38 3.83
C ARG A 24 -4.79 5.23 2.84
N VAL A 25 -6.04 4.83 2.66
CA VAL A 25 -6.42 3.93 1.57
C VAL A 25 -6.64 4.81 0.34
N GLU A 26 -5.76 4.69 -0.64
CA GLU A 26 -5.77 5.56 -1.81
C GLU A 26 -6.83 5.15 -2.83
N GLN A 27 -6.96 3.84 -3.08
CA GLN A 27 -8.00 3.36 -4.00
C GLN A 27 -8.20 1.85 -3.88
N GLY A 28 -9.35 1.41 -4.40
CA GLY A 28 -9.65 0.00 -4.56
C GLY A 28 -9.42 -0.44 -5.99
N PHE A 29 -9.18 -1.73 -6.19
CA PHE A 29 -8.91 -2.31 -7.50
C PHE A 29 -9.88 -3.44 -7.81
N THR A 30 -10.20 -3.60 -9.08
CA THR A 30 -11.08 -4.68 -9.55
C THR A 30 -10.32 -5.89 -10.09
N ASN A 31 -9.00 -5.74 -10.31
CA ASN A 31 -8.15 -6.85 -10.73
C ASN A 31 -6.73 -6.64 -10.22
N GLN A 32 -6.02 -7.75 -10.10
CA GLN A 32 -4.67 -7.76 -9.53
C GLN A 32 -3.67 -7.03 -10.42
N GLU A 33 -3.81 -7.11 -11.72
CA GLU A 33 -2.88 -6.47 -12.65
C GLU A 33 -2.88 -4.95 -12.48
N ALA A 34 -4.06 -4.36 -12.38
CA ALA A 34 -4.18 -2.91 -12.15
C ALA A 34 -3.55 -2.51 -10.83
N ALA A 35 -3.77 -3.29 -9.77
CA ALA A 35 -3.19 -3.04 -8.46
C ALA A 35 -1.66 -3.09 -8.50
N ARG A 36 -1.10 -4.09 -9.15
CA ARG A 36 0.35 -4.26 -9.27
C ARG A 36 0.98 -3.12 -10.06
N LYS A 37 0.33 -2.66 -11.14
CA LYS A 37 0.80 -1.52 -11.92
C LYS A 37 0.84 -0.25 -11.08
N TRP A 38 -0.21 -0.01 -10.31
CA TRP A 38 -0.30 1.16 -9.44
C TRP A 38 0.83 1.16 -8.42
N GLU A 39 1.03 0.04 -7.73
CA GLU A 39 2.09 -0.11 -6.74
C GLU A 39 3.46 0.13 -7.36
N LYS A 40 3.73 -0.50 -8.49
CA LYS A 40 5.00 -0.38 -9.19
C LYS A 40 5.28 1.06 -9.61
N MET A 41 4.25 1.77 -10.06
CA MET A 41 4.39 3.15 -10.47
C MET A 41 4.81 4.04 -9.31
N LEU A 42 4.20 3.86 -8.14
CA LEU A 42 4.57 4.63 -6.96
C LEU A 42 5.98 4.31 -6.47
N ILE A 43 6.37 3.05 -6.53
CA ILE A 43 7.74 2.66 -6.19
C ILE A 43 8.74 3.33 -7.13
N MET A 44 8.42 3.42 -8.42
CA MET A 44 9.29 4.07 -9.39
C MET A 44 9.48 5.56 -9.13
N ILE A 45 8.51 6.23 -8.55
CA ILE A 45 8.63 7.66 -8.25
C ILE A 45 9.18 7.93 -6.85
N GLY A 46 9.62 6.91 -6.14
CA GLY A 46 10.33 7.09 -4.89
C GLY A 46 9.65 6.53 -3.64
N TYR A 47 8.48 5.92 -3.74
CA TYR A 47 7.86 5.27 -2.61
C TYR A 47 8.60 3.99 -2.25
N ARG A 48 8.67 3.70 -0.96
CA ARG A 48 9.09 2.39 -0.50
C ARG A 48 7.93 1.41 -0.65
N GLY A 49 8.23 0.16 -0.96
CA GLY A 49 7.23 -0.88 -1.08
C GLY A 49 7.86 -2.25 -1.04
N ASN A 50 7.02 -3.25 -0.81
CA ASN A 50 7.45 -4.65 -0.78
C ASN A 50 6.48 -5.45 -1.66
N PRO A 51 6.66 -5.41 -2.99
CA PRO A 51 5.77 -6.10 -3.91
C PRO A 51 5.80 -7.61 -3.70
N GLY A 52 4.67 -8.26 -3.95
CA GLY A 52 4.57 -9.71 -3.86
C GLY A 52 3.75 -10.25 -2.71
N GLY A 53 3.09 -9.41 -1.93
CA GLY A 53 2.16 -9.86 -0.89
C GLY A 53 0.92 -10.54 -1.47
N ALA A 54 0.14 -11.22 -0.62
CA ALA A 54 -1.02 -12.00 -1.04
C ALA A 54 -2.22 -11.12 -1.43
N GLY A 55 -2.40 -9.96 -0.79
CA GLY A 55 -3.54 -9.09 -1.03
C GLY A 55 -3.29 -8.06 -2.10
N TRP A 56 -4.36 -7.60 -2.76
CA TRP A 56 -4.24 -6.59 -3.81
C TRP A 56 -5.48 -5.68 -3.95
N LYS A 57 -6.56 -5.95 -3.24
CA LYS A 57 -7.84 -5.26 -3.47
C LYS A 57 -7.82 -3.78 -3.16
N TYR A 58 -6.97 -3.35 -2.23
CA TYR A 58 -6.85 -1.95 -1.82
C TYR A 58 -5.41 -1.53 -1.83
N GLY A 59 -5.17 -0.30 -2.32
CA GLY A 59 -3.85 0.32 -2.24
C GLY A 59 -3.82 1.35 -1.13
N TYR A 60 -2.77 1.35 -0.32
CA TYR A 60 -2.61 2.28 0.80
C TYR A 60 -1.24 2.92 0.80
N THR A 61 -1.16 4.07 1.44
CA THR A 61 0.11 4.79 1.64
C THR A 61 0.18 5.32 3.06
N TYR A 62 1.40 5.50 3.54
CA TYR A 62 1.65 6.18 4.81
C TYR A 62 3.12 6.63 4.86
N THR A 63 3.46 7.48 5.83
CA THR A 63 4.84 7.92 6.01
C THR A 63 5.55 7.02 7.01
N ILE A 64 6.71 6.52 6.63
CA ILE A 64 7.60 5.78 7.54
C ILE A 64 8.38 6.80 8.34
N THR A 65 8.25 6.74 9.66
CA THR A 65 9.06 7.53 10.58
C THR A 65 10.24 6.68 11.04
N GLU A 66 11.42 7.18 10.83
CA GLU A 66 12.64 6.52 11.28
C GLU A 66 13.17 7.16 12.55
#